data_59f68bdcb1ac07543d42352d31e03ef7
#
_entry.id   59f68bdcb1ac07543d42352d31e03ef7
#
_cell.length_a   1.000
_cell.length_b   1.000
_cell.length_c   1.000
_cell.angle_alpha   90.00
_cell.angle_beta   90.00
_cell.angle_gamma   90.00
#
_symmetry.space_group_name_H-M   'P 1'
#
loop_
_entity.id
_entity.type
_entity.pdbx_description
1 polymer ?
#
loop_
_entity_poly.entity_id
_entity_poly.type
_entity_poly.pdbx_seq_one_letter_code
_entity_poly.pdbx_strand_id
1 'polypeptide(L)'
;FLTTVMMVSLMMAADPSLLATPRTYLMSHMPWLPFLLILLPANIMTMVMYAFRAERKHISESETHFRNAMEYSAIGMALVGTEGQWLQTNKALCQFLGYSQEELRGLTFQQLTWPEDLNKDLQQVEKLISGEINTYSMEKRYYNRNGDVVWALLAVSLVRHTDGTPLYFIAQIEDINELKRTEQVNQQLMERITLANEAGGIGIWEWELKPNIFSWDKRMFELYEIPPHIKPNWQVWYECVLPEDRQHAEKVIRDSLQSRSPFKLEFRITVKDGIRHIRALANRVLNKEGEVERLLGINMDMTEVKQLNEALFQEKERLHITLDSIGEAVVCIDMAMKITFMNPVAEEMSGWTQEEALGVPLLTVLHITFGDNGPLMENIYSADTSRSAIEQDVVLHCRSGGSYDVHYSITPLSTLDGSNIGSVLVIQDVTESRKMLRQLSYSASHDALTHLANRASFEKQLRILLQTVNSTHQRHALVFIDLDRFKAVNDSAGHAAGDALL
;
A
#
# COMPACT_ATOMS: atom_id res chain seq x y z
N PHE A 1 84.62 36.66 10.48
CA PHE A 1 85.23 35.98 11.62
C PHE A 1 86.41 35.12 11.20
N LEU A 2 86.22 34.14 10.32
CA LEU A 2 87.29 33.25 9.83
C LEU A 2 88.45 34.04 9.15
N THR A 3 88.12 35.05 8.35
CA THR A 3 89.09 35.91 7.66
C THR A 3 89.90 36.77 8.66
N THR A 4 89.27 37.24 9.72
CA THR A 4 89.94 38.04 10.76
C THR A 4 90.85 37.19 11.65
N VAL A 5 90.39 35.98 12.04
CA VAL A 5 91.15 34.98 12.79
C VAL A 5 92.35 34.48 11.96
N MET A 6 92.10 34.23 10.61
CA MET A 6 93.17 33.84 9.68
C MET A 6 94.20 34.95 9.54
N MET A 7 93.78 36.22 9.42
CA MET A 7 94.66 37.33 9.25
C MET A 7 95.52 37.57 10.50
N VAL A 8 94.96 37.41 11.73
CA VAL A 8 95.68 37.51 12.97
C VAL A 8 96.65 36.35 13.12
N SER A 9 96.21 35.11 12.74
CA SER A 9 97.08 33.91 12.78
C SER A 9 98.25 34.01 11.74
N LEU A 10 98.00 34.53 10.57
CA LEU A 10 98.97 34.80 9.51
C LEU A 10 99.99 35.84 9.93
N MET A 11 99.57 36.94 10.61
CA MET A 11 100.42 37.92 11.10
C MET A 11 101.32 37.45 12.24
N MET A 12 100.80 36.62 13.15
CA MET A 12 101.53 35.95 14.22
C MET A 12 102.56 34.93 13.66
N ALA A 13 102.26 34.24 12.59
CA ALA A 13 103.14 33.30 11.94
C ALA A 13 104.27 33.99 11.14
N ALA A 14 104.02 35.22 10.63
CA ALA A 14 104.98 36.01 9.88
C ALA A 14 106.08 36.66 10.74
N ASP A 15 105.78 36.94 12.02
CA ASP A 15 106.83 37.48 12.98
C ASP A 15 106.72 36.80 14.38
N PRO A 16 107.47 35.73 14.60
CA PRO A 16 107.45 35.00 15.88
C PRO A 16 107.94 35.88 17.11
N SER A 17 108.53 36.98 16.87
CA SER A 17 108.98 37.86 17.95
C SER A 17 107.84 38.66 18.63
N LEU A 18 106.69 38.69 18.00
CA LEU A 18 105.46 39.30 18.52
C LEU A 18 104.89 38.60 19.73
N LEU A 19 105.27 37.29 19.98
CA LEU A 19 104.84 36.51 21.12
C LEU A 19 105.65 36.79 22.43
N ALA A 20 106.84 37.42 22.33
CA ALA A 20 107.76 37.68 23.41
C ALA A 20 107.81 39.15 23.82
N THR A 21 107.07 40.04 23.23
CA THR A 21 107.16 41.54 23.42
C THR A 21 106.31 41.99 24.61
N PRO A 22 106.79 42.97 25.38
CA PRO A 22 105.98 43.59 26.41
C PRO A 22 104.73 44.29 25.84
N ARG A 23 103.60 44.27 26.59
CA ARG A 23 102.28 44.82 26.24
C ARG A 23 102.33 46.24 25.67
N THR A 24 103.30 47.04 26.13
CA THR A 24 103.52 48.46 25.65
C THR A 24 104.07 48.53 24.22
N TYR A 25 104.90 47.55 23.81
CA TYR A 25 105.43 47.49 22.44
C TYR A 25 104.40 47.09 21.42
N LEU A 26 103.51 46.14 21.75
CA LEU A 26 102.40 45.72 20.90
C LEU A 26 101.37 46.84 20.73
N MET A 27 101.07 47.65 21.74
CA MET A 27 100.13 48.74 21.65
C MET A 27 100.65 49.93 20.85
N SER A 28 101.97 50.17 20.83
CA SER A 28 102.56 51.32 20.03
C SER A 28 102.72 50.94 18.57
N HIS A 29 102.89 49.72 18.22
CA HIS A 29 103.14 49.31 16.84
C HIS A 29 101.84 48.78 16.16
N MET A 30 100.77 48.45 16.93
CA MET A 30 99.49 48.00 16.43
C MET A 30 98.31 48.81 17.06
N PRO A 31 98.10 50.04 16.71
CA PRO A 31 97.17 50.95 17.39
C PRO A 31 95.70 50.48 17.21
N TRP A 32 95.43 49.53 16.30
CA TRP A 32 94.12 48.98 16.00
C TRP A 32 93.74 47.73 16.90
N LEU A 33 94.72 47.12 17.60
CA LEU A 33 94.53 45.91 18.41
C LEU A 33 93.52 46.09 19.58
N PRO A 34 93.52 47.28 20.32
CA PRO A 34 92.50 47.51 21.31
C PRO A 34 91.07 47.60 20.71
N PHE A 35 90.95 48.13 19.52
CA PHE A 35 89.63 48.23 18.81
C PHE A 35 89.15 46.81 18.43
N LEU A 36 90.04 45.95 17.99
CA LEU A 36 89.73 44.59 17.64
C LEU A 36 89.31 43.75 18.83
N LEU A 37 89.97 43.94 19.99
CA LEU A 37 89.63 43.28 21.26
C LEU A 37 88.24 43.69 21.80
N ILE A 38 87.77 44.90 21.52
CA ILE A 38 86.39 45.36 21.86
C ILE A 38 85.37 45.00 20.83
N LEU A 39 85.69 45.19 19.54
CA LEU A 39 84.73 44.94 18.46
C LEU A 39 84.46 43.44 18.19
N LEU A 40 85.44 42.55 18.42
CA LEU A 40 85.28 41.14 18.16
C LEU A 40 84.30 40.52 19.11
N PRO A 41 84.36 40.72 20.45
CA PRO A 41 83.37 40.24 21.40
C PRO A 41 81.96 40.84 21.15
N ALA A 42 81.91 42.14 20.80
CA ALA A 42 80.63 42.81 20.48
C ALA A 42 79.97 42.27 19.23
N ASN A 43 80.73 41.95 18.19
CA ASN A 43 80.21 41.28 16.99
C ASN A 43 79.77 39.85 17.27
N ILE A 44 80.53 39.06 18.06
CA ILE A 44 80.12 37.70 18.48
C ILE A 44 78.84 37.79 19.28
N MET A 45 78.75 38.74 20.26
CA MET A 45 77.54 38.89 21.06
C MET A 45 76.34 39.26 20.23
N THR A 46 76.51 40.17 19.23
CA THR A 46 75.46 40.59 18.29
C THR A 46 75.01 39.40 17.44
N MET A 47 75.93 38.60 16.94
CA MET A 47 75.65 37.40 16.14
C MET A 47 74.92 36.34 16.96
N VAL A 48 75.33 36.10 18.20
CA VAL A 48 74.66 35.20 19.12
C VAL A 48 73.26 35.69 19.46
N MET A 49 73.14 37.00 19.78
CA MET A 49 71.79 37.59 20.00
C MET A 49 70.91 37.49 18.79
N TYR A 50 71.42 37.67 17.57
CA TYR A 50 70.67 37.55 16.33
C TYR A 50 70.23 36.07 16.13
N ALA A 51 71.11 35.11 16.33
CA ALA A 51 70.79 33.70 16.26
C ALA A 51 69.67 33.29 17.28
N PHE A 52 69.79 33.70 18.54
CA PHE A 52 68.75 33.49 19.55
C PHE A 52 67.41 34.15 19.18
N ARG A 53 67.42 35.35 18.60
CA ARG A 53 66.20 36.02 18.14
C ARG A 53 65.56 35.26 16.94
N ALA A 54 66.37 34.83 15.98
CA ALA A 54 65.90 34.06 14.82
C ALA A 54 65.31 32.72 15.25
N GLU A 55 65.96 31.99 16.18
CA GLU A 55 65.47 30.73 16.72
C GLU A 55 64.17 30.93 17.50
N ARG A 56 64.08 31.93 18.40
CA ARG A 56 62.82 32.27 19.09
C ARG A 56 61.70 32.66 18.13
N LYS A 57 62.04 33.42 17.10
CA LYS A 57 61.05 33.80 16.07
C LYS A 57 60.53 32.57 15.33
N HIS A 58 61.40 31.65 14.94
CA HIS A 58 61.05 30.42 14.23
C HIS A 58 60.16 29.51 15.11
N ILE A 59 60.48 29.35 16.41
CA ILE A 59 59.70 28.62 17.38
C ILE A 59 58.29 29.26 17.54
N SER A 60 58.26 30.60 17.74
CA SER A 60 56.98 31.34 17.88
C SER A 60 56.12 31.30 16.63
N GLU A 61 56.70 31.38 15.44
CA GLU A 61 55.98 31.23 14.17
C GLU A 61 55.44 29.81 14.03
N SER A 62 56.24 28.80 14.30
CA SER A 62 55.82 27.39 14.25
C SER A 62 54.68 27.10 15.25
N GLU A 63 54.80 27.60 16.50
CA GLU A 63 53.74 27.48 17.52
C GLU A 63 52.43 28.18 17.06
N THR A 64 52.56 29.36 16.45
CA THR A 64 51.40 30.09 15.92
C THR A 64 50.75 29.38 14.75
N HIS A 65 51.54 28.81 13.83
CA HIS A 65 51.03 28.01 12.70
C HIS A 65 50.28 26.75 13.19
N PHE A 66 50.86 26.02 14.15
CA PHE A 66 50.22 24.87 14.76
C PHE A 66 48.91 25.22 15.47
N ARG A 67 48.92 26.29 16.29
CA ARG A 67 47.74 26.80 16.99
C ARG A 67 46.64 27.21 16.02
N ASN A 68 46.96 27.90 14.96
CA ASN A 68 46.01 28.31 13.95
C ASN A 68 45.47 27.09 13.19
N ALA A 69 46.30 26.15 12.78
CA ALA A 69 45.89 24.91 12.12
C ALA A 69 44.92 24.10 12.97
N MET A 70 45.16 24.00 14.25
CA MET A 70 44.29 23.34 15.20
C MET A 70 42.97 24.09 15.39
N GLU A 71 43.02 25.41 15.67
CA GLU A 71 41.86 26.24 16.01
C GLU A 71 40.89 26.44 14.85
N TYR A 72 41.39 26.59 13.63
CA TYR A 72 40.57 26.81 12.42
C TYR A 72 40.23 25.53 11.67
N SER A 73 40.57 24.34 12.21
CA SER A 73 40.13 23.06 11.63
C SER A 73 38.62 22.95 11.71
N ALA A 74 38.00 22.51 10.61
CA ALA A 74 36.57 22.19 10.58
C ALA A 74 36.23 20.92 11.41
N ILE A 75 37.22 20.05 11.65
CA ILE A 75 37.08 18.83 12.45
C ILE A 75 37.46 19.14 13.90
N GLY A 76 36.74 18.57 14.86
CA GLY A 76 37.09 18.65 16.25
C GLY A 76 38.49 18.10 16.49
N MET A 77 39.37 18.88 17.10
CA MET A 77 40.74 18.46 17.45
C MET A 77 41.02 18.67 18.94
N ALA A 78 41.69 17.69 19.51
CA ALA A 78 42.11 17.78 20.91
C ALA A 78 43.52 17.19 21.15
N LEU A 79 44.21 17.79 22.10
CA LEU A 79 45.34 17.18 22.78
C LEU A 79 44.82 16.58 24.09
N VAL A 80 45.06 15.28 24.30
CA VAL A 80 44.53 14.53 25.45
C VAL A 80 45.71 13.92 26.19
N GLY A 81 45.76 14.13 27.49
CA GLY A 81 46.82 13.57 28.33
C GLY A 81 46.69 12.07 28.47
N THR A 82 47.75 11.42 28.94
CA THR A 82 47.82 9.96 29.09
C THR A 82 46.80 9.36 30.07
N GLU A 83 46.23 10.16 30.95
CA GLU A 83 45.15 9.78 31.85
C GLU A 83 43.76 10.12 31.34
N GLY A 84 43.68 10.71 30.12
CA GLY A 84 42.43 11.02 29.46
C GLY A 84 41.88 12.44 29.63
N GLN A 85 42.62 13.33 30.34
CA GLN A 85 42.23 14.74 30.52
C GLN A 85 42.43 15.54 29.23
N TRP A 86 41.48 16.45 28.93
CA TRP A 86 41.57 17.35 27.79
C TRP A 86 42.59 18.45 28.07
N LEU A 87 43.72 18.43 27.41
CA LEU A 87 44.79 19.46 27.57
C LEU A 87 44.51 20.69 26.76
N GLN A 88 44.10 20.48 25.52
CA GLN A 88 43.74 21.57 24.58
C GLN A 88 42.67 21.07 23.61
N THR A 89 41.68 21.89 23.29
CA THR A 89 40.58 21.59 22.37
C THR A 89 40.38 22.77 21.45
N ASN A 90 39.95 22.50 20.20
CA ASN A 90 39.63 23.57 19.28
C ASN A 90 38.13 23.95 19.34
N LYS A 91 37.77 25.01 18.64
CA LYS A 91 36.42 25.55 18.60
C LYS A 91 35.41 24.56 18.03
N ALA A 92 35.78 23.78 17.00
CA ALA A 92 34.90 22.79 16.38
C ALA A 92 34.49 21.68 17.38
N LEU A 93 35.43 21.17 18.18
CA LEU A 93 35.13 20.20 19.22
C LEU A 93 34.26 20.76 20.34
N CYS A 94 34.52 22.00 20.76
CA CYS A 94 33.70 22.68 21.76
C CYS A 94 32.26 22.86 21.28
N GLN A 95 32.07 23.22 20.01
CA GLN A 95 30.73 23.32 19.39
C GLN A 95 30.03 21.97 19.27
N PHE A 96 30.75 20.93 18.89
CA PHE A 96 30.21 19.57 18.76
C PHE A 96 29.74 19.01 20.09
N LEU A 97 30.55 19.12 21.16
CA LEU A 97 30.19 18.61 22.48
C LEU A 97 29.34 19.57 23.32
N GLY A 98 29.25 20.86 22.92
CA GLY A 98 28.49 21.87 23.64
C GLY A 98 29.16 22.42 24.89
N TYR A 99 30.42 22.07 25.16
CA TYR A 99 31.21 22.55 26.29
C TYR A 99 32.18 23.65 25.88
N SER A 100 32.48 24.56 26.80
CA SER A 100 33.61 25.49 26.63
C SER A 100 34.95 24.77 26.81
N GLN A 101 36.03 25.36 26.32
CA GLN A 101 37.36 24.83 26.48
C GLN A 101 37.78 24.71 27.98
N GLU A 102 37.30 25.64 28.80
CA GLU A 102 37.60 25.64 30.25
C GLU A 102 36.86 24.52 30.96
N GLU A 103 35.59 24.25 30.59
CA GLU A 103 34.81 23.13 31.12
C GLU A 103 35.41 21.77 30.71
N LEU A 104 35.82 21.62 29.44
CA LEU A 104 36.47 20.37 28.99
C LEU A 104 37.79 20.07 29.73
N ARG A 105 38.59 21.08 30.08
CA ARG A 105 39.82 20.87 30.86
C ARG A 105 39.58 20.22 32.23
N GLY A 106 38.40 20.39 32.81
CA GLY A 106 37.97 19.77 34.05
C GLY A 106 37.42 18.34 33.89
N LEU A 107 37.29 17.86 32.66
CA LEU A 107 36.70 16.56 32.33
C LEU A 107 37.75 15.64 31.68
N THR A 108 37.39 14.35 31.63
CA THR A 108 38.14 13.35 30.86
C THR A 108 37.29 12.80 29.73
N PHE A 109 37.94 12.23 28.71
CA PHE A 109 37.15 11.65 27.59
C PHE A 109 36.33 10.44 28.08
N GLN A 110 36.77 9.73 29.11
CA GLN A 110 36.03 8.61 29.69
C GLN A 110 34.69 9.04 30.27
N GLN A 111 34.61 10.22 30.89
CA GLN A 111 33.36 10.78 31.45
C GLN A 111 32.35 11.14 30.40
N LEU A 112 32.83 11.55 29.22
CA LEU A 112 31.96 11.96 28.12
C LEU A 112 31.62 10.82 27.13
N THR A 113 32.36 9.69 27.23
CA THR A 113 32.13 8.57 26.30
C THR A 113 30.94 7.72 26.77
N TRP A 114 30.10 7.30 25.80
CA TRP A 114 29.03 6.34 26.05
C TRP A 114 29.57 5.04 26.64
N PRO A 115 28.97 4.48 27.72
CA PRO A 115 29.54 3.37 28.50
C PRO A 115 29.89 2.11 27.69
N GLU A 116 29.04 1.77 26.68
CA GLU A 116 29.28 0.58 25.83
C GLU A 116 30.50 0.75 24.90
N ASP A 117 30.82 2.00 24.53
CA ASP A 117 31.92 2.30 23.63
C ASP A 117 33.24 2.53 24.36
N LEU A 118 33.17 2.87 25.67
CA LEU A 118 34.35 3.19 26.50
C LEU A 118 35.36 2.03 26.61
N ASN A 119 34.88 0.82 26.82
CA ASN A 119 35.77 -0.34 26.94
C ASN A 119 36.54 -0.62 25.65
N LYS A 120 35.90 -0.46 24.50
CA LYS A 120 36.53 -0.63 23.19
C LYS A 120 37.59 0.44 22.94
N ASP A 121 37.29 1.69 23.31
CA ASP A 121 38.19 2.81 23.17
C ASP A 121 39.44 2.62 24.07
N LEU A 122 39.25 2.27 25.33
CA LEU A 122 40.35 2.01 26.28
C LEU A 122 41.28 0.88 25.80
N GLN A 123 40.76 -0.19 25.22
CA GLN A 123 41.55 -1.26 24.61
C GLN A 123 42.46 -0.75 23.49
N GLN A 124 41.92 0.16 22.64
CA GLN A 124 42.72 0.76 21.56
C GLN A 124 43.77 1.73 22.10
N VAL A 125 43.45 2.48 23.15
CA VAL A 125 44.41 3.34 23.86
C VAL A 125 45.56 2.52 24.46
N GLU A 126 45.27 1.38 25.07
CA GLU A 126 46.30 0.47 25.65
C GLU A 126 47.24 -0.06 24.56
N LYS A 127 46.70 -0.50 23.41
CA LYS A 127 47.51 -0.93 22.27
C LYS A 127 48.36 0.20 21.67
N LEU A 128 47.84 1.44 21.69
CA LEU A 128 48.55 2.60 21.25
C LEU A 128 49.70 2.96 22.22
N ILE A 129 49.46 2.84 23.55
CA ILE A 129 50.50 3.08 24.61
C ILE A 129 51.58 2.00 24.55
N SER A 130 51.21 0.71 24.38
CA SER A 130 52.17 -0.38 24.25
C SER A 130 53.03 -0.33 23.00
N GLY A 131 52.62 0.43 21.97
CA GLY A 131 53.29 0.51 20.69
C GLY A 131 52.89 -0.60 19.70
N GLU A 132 51.86 -1.38 20.02
CA GLU A 132 51.31 -2.39 19.10
C GLU A 132 50.73 -1.75 17.83
N ILE A 133 50.11 -0.57 17.99
CA ILE A 133 49.59 0.25 16.91
C ILE A 133 50.10 1.69 17.02
N ASN A 134 50.17 2.40 15.88
CA ASN A 134 50.58 3.82 15.85
C ASN A 134 49.40 4.78 15.88
N THR A 135 48.26 4.33 15.34
CA THR A 135 47.02 5.10 15.26
C THR A 135 45.84 4.15 15.29
N TYR A 136 44.66 4.61 15.71
CA TYR A 136 43.40 3.90 15.53
C TYR A 136 42.29 4.85 15.14
N SER A 137 41.23 4.30 14.53
CA SER A 137 39.99 5.03 14.24
C SER A 137 38.81 4.16 14.62
N MET A 138 37.79 4.78 15.21
CA MET A 138 36.52 4.11 15.54
C MET A 138 35.35 5.09 15.57
N GLU A 139 34.20 4.58 15.25
CA GLU A 139 32.95 5.27 15.55
C GLU A 139 32.61 5.08 17.03
N LYS A 140 32.26 6.14 17.71
CA LYS A 140 31.81 6.11 19.10
C LYS A 140 30.81 7.20 19.41
N ARG A 141 30.13 7.04 20.52
CA ARG A 141 29.14 7.97 21.04
C ARG A 141 29.73 8.77 22.22
N TYR A 142 29.42 10.05 22.22
CA TYR A 142 29.67 10.95 23.33
C TYR A 142 28.36 11.47 23.91
N TYR A 143 28.42 11.85 25.19
CA TYR A 143 27.41 12.74 25.76
C TYR A 143 27.81 14.20 25.53
N ASN A 144 26.89 14.99 24.94
CA ASN A 144 27.07 16.44 24.90
C ASN A 144 26.67 17.05 26.25
N ARG A 145 26.87 18.38 26.40
CA ARG A 145 26.54 19.11 27.63
C ARG A 145 25.08 18.96 28.07
N ASN A 146 24.15 18.80 27.14
CA ASN A 146 22.71 18.63 27.43
C ASN A 146 22.36 17.21 27.84
N GLY A 147 23.31 16.28 27.79
CA GLY A 147 23.08 14.86 28.01
C GLY A 147 22.61 14.07 26.78
N ASP A 148 22.53 14.73 25.60
CA ASP A 148 22.19 14.05 24.36
C ASP A 148 23.36 13.20 23.87
N VAL A 149 23.04 12.10 23.19
CA VAL A 149 24.03 11.24 22.55
C VAL A 149 24.38 11.75 21.17
N VAL A 150 25.66 12.01 20.95
CA VAL A 150 26.20 12.44 19.66
C VAL A 150 27.22 11.46 19.12
N TRP A 151 27.13 11.16 17.83
CA TRP A 151 28.01 10.22 17.15
C TRP A 151 29.23 10.93 16.58
N ALA A 152 30.39 10.35 16.81
CA ALA A 152 31.65 10.81 16.29
C ALA A 152 32.47 9.70 15.65
N LEU A 153 33.17 10.03 14.58
CA LEU A 153 34.31 9.25 14.10
C LEU A 153 35.56 9.81 14.79
N LEU A 154 36.14 8.98 15.67
CA LEU A 154 37.35 9.28 16.42
C LEU A 154 38.57 8.72 15.69
N ALA A 155 39.61 9.52 15.51
CA ALA A 155 40.95 9.07 15.12
C ALA A 155 41.97 9.56 16.14
N VAL A 156 42.82 8.67 16.65
CA VAL A 156 43.79 8.98 17.71
C VAL A 156 45.19 8.53 17.30
N SER A 157 46.17 9.39 17.60
CA SER A 157 47.59 9.09 17.51
C SER A 157 48.29 9.48 18.79
N LEU A 158 49.43 8.84 19.12
CA LEU A 158 50.22 9.12 20.32
C LEU A 158 51.52 9.83 19.97
N VAL A 159 51.74 10.95 20.63
CA VAL A 159 53.04 11.66 20.62
C VAL A 159 53.84 11.17 21.80
N ARG A 160 55.17 10.92 21.56
CA ARG A 160 56.07 10.42 22.56
C ARG A 160 57.25 11.41 22.79
N HIS A 161 57.82 11.38 23.97
CA HIS A 161 59.09 12.02 24.25
C HIS A 161 60.23 11.40 23.44
N THR A 162 61.39 12.07 23.42
CA THR A 162 62.60 11.55 22.77
C THR A 162 63.13 10.27 23.39
N ASP A 163 62.79 9.97 24.64
CA ASP A 163 63.07 8.72 25.36
C ASP A 163 62.06 7.59 25.09
N GLY A 164 61.02 7.85 24.26
CA GLY A 164 59.99 6.89 23.89
C GLY A 164 58.80 6.86 24.84
N THR A 165 58.82 7.59 25.97
CA THR A 165 57.67 7.62 26.90
C THR A 165 56.47 8.38 26.29
N PRO A 166 55.24 7.93 26.57
CA PRO A 166 54.01 8.63 26.11
C PRO A 166 53.95 10.08 26.63
N LEU A 167 53.62 11.03 25.76
CA LEU A 167 53.51 12.44 26.12
C LEU A 167 52.04 12.89 26.14
N TYR A 168 51.36 12.78 25.03
CA TYR A 168 49.93 13.08 24.88
C TYR A 168 49.38 12.41 23.62
N PHE A 169 48.05 12.29 23.54
CA PHE A 169 47.33 11.86 22.35
C PHE A 169 46.88 13.06 21.53
N ILE A 170 46.89 12.93 20.21
CA ILE A 170 46.21 13.82 19.29
C ILE A 170 44.95 13.10 18.88
N ALA A 171 43.79 13.68 19.21
CA ALA A 171 42.48 13.15 18.83
C ALA A 171 41.82 14.06 17.78
N GLN A 172 41.34 13.45 16.71
CA GLN A 172 40.46 14.08 15.70
C GLN A 172 39.06 13.48 15.86
N ILE A 173 38.08 14.35 15.97
CA ILE A 173 36.70 13.97 16.29
C ILE A 173 35.81 14.62 15.23
N GLU A 174 35.29 13.82 14.31
CA GLU A 174 34.41 14.24 13.24
C GLU A 174 32.95 13.96 13.61
N ASP A 175 32.08 14.94 13.44
CA ASP A 175 30.62 14.78 13.66
C ASP A 175 30.03 13.94 12.54
N ILE A 176 29.48 12.76 12.90
CA ILE A 176 28.81 11.86 11.96
C ILE A 176 27.31 11.69 12.26
N ASN A 177 26.69 12.61 13.02
CA ASN A 177 25.27 12.53 13.37
C ASN A 177 24.37 12.57 12.14
N GLU A 178 24.67 13.43 11.17
CA GLU A 178 23.90 13.53 9.93
C GLU A 178 24.00 12.23 9.10
N LEU A 179 25.21 11.67 9.03
CA LEU A 179 25.42 10.37 8.37
C LEU A 179 24.59 9.27 9.04
N LYS A 180 24.69 9.14 10.37
CA LYS A 180 23.94 8.12 11.14
C LYS A 180 22.42 8.30 11.01
N ARG A 181 21.94 9.55 11.03
CA ARG A 181 20.52 9.84 10.82
C ARG A 181 20.06 9.41 9.42
N THR A 182 20.87 9.70 8.41
CA THR A 182 20.56 9.30 7.02
C THR A 182 20.57 7.78 6.86
N GLU A 183 21.57 7.10 7.42
CA GLU A 183 21.62 5.63 7.44
C GLU A 183 20.37 5.03 8.10
N GLN A 184 19.98 5.55 9.27
CA GLN A 184 18.82 5.08 10.01
C GLN A 184 17.51 5.30 9.24
N VAL A 185 17.33 6.49 8.63
CA VAL A 185 16.15 6.77 7.80
C VAL A 185 16.09 5.84 6.58
N ASN A 186 17.22 5.63 5.92
CA ASN A 186 17.28 4.73 4.76
C ASN A 186 16.96 3.29 5.17
N GLN A 187 17.48 2.83 6.30
CA GLN A 187 17.17 1.49 6.83
C GLN A 187 15.67 1.34 7.13
N GLN A 188 15.07 2.32 7.81
CA GLN A 188 13.63 2.31 8.10
C GLN A 188 12.78 2.33 6.83
N LEU A 189 13.19 3.10 5.81
CA LEU A 189 12.51 3.12 4.51
C LEU A 189 12.59 1.76 3.83
N MET A 190 13.77 1.13 3.83
CA MET A 190 13.95 -0.20 3.24
C MET A 190 13.11 -1.26 3.96
N GLU A 191 13.07 -1.24 5.30
CA GLU A 191 12.22 -2.14 6.10
C GLU A 191 10.74 -1.94 5.75
N ARG A 192 10.27 -0.70 5.65
CA ARG A 192 8.88 -0.40 5.27
C ARG A 192 8.54 -0.87 3.86
N ILE A 193 9.44 -0.64 2.90
CA ILE A 193 9.25 -1.10 1.51
C ILE A 193 9.19 -2.63 1.46
N THR A 194 10.09 -3.31 2.17
CA THR A 194 10.12 -4.78 2.24
C THR A 194 8.82 -5.33 2.81
N LEU A 195 8.37 -4.80 3.96
CA LEU A 195 7.11 -5.20 4.58
C LEU A 195 5.89 -4.93 3.69
N ALA A 196 5.85 -3.78 3.02
CA ALA A 196 4.76 -3.46 2.10
C ALA A 196 4.70 -4.41 0.90
N ASN A 197 5.85 -4.77 0.34
CA ASN A 197 5.95 -5.70 -0.78
C ASN A 197 5.59 -7.13 -0.36
N GLU A 198 6.04 -7.58 0.81
CA GLU A 198 5.69 -8.90 1.36
C GLU A 198 4.19 -9.00 1.66
N ALA A 199 3.62 -7.99 2.34
CA ALA A 199 2.18 -7.95 2.63
C ALA A 199 1.31 -7.86 1.37
N GLY A 200 1.77 -7.14 0.35
CA GLY A 200 1.10 -7.04 -0.95
C GLY A 200 1.32 -8.24 -1.87
N GLY A 201 2.16 -9.20 -1.49
CA GLY A 201 2.52 -10.35 -2.34
C GLY A 201 3.21 -9.93 -3.64
N ILE A 202 3.93 -8.79 -3.62
CA ILE A 202 4.53 -8.15 -4.79
C ILE A 202 5.94 -8.70 -5.00
N GLY A 203 6.19 -9.29 -6.16
CA GLY A 203 7.53 -9.65 -6.61
C GLY A 203 8.15 -8.52 -7.42
N ILE A 204 9.41 -8.21 -7.15
CA ILE A 204 10.17 -7.15 -7.84
C ILE A 204 11.18 -7.80 -8.77
N TRP A 205 11.25 -7.27 -9.99
CA TRP A 205 12.23 -7.70 -10.97
C TRP A 205 12.87 -6.52 -11.68
N GLU A 206 14.09 -6.72 -12.11
CA GLU A 206 14.88 -5.76 -12.87
C GLU A 206 15.50 -6.45 -14.07
N TRP A 207 15.52 -5.78 -15.20
CA TRP A 207 16.17 -6.22 -16.40
C TRP A 207 17.09 -5.12 -16.95
N GLU A 208 18.38 -5.28 -16.76
CA GLU A 208 19.40 -4.46 -17.42
C GLU A 208 19.55 -4.90 -18.87
N LEU A 209 19.26 -4.01 -19.79
CA LEU A 209 19.28 -4.33 -21.24
C LEU A 209 20.68 -4.59 -21.77
N LYS A 210 21.66 -3.89 -21.24
CA LYS A 210 23.10 -4.08 -21.51
C LYS A 210 23.82 -4.16 -20.17
N PRO A 211 24.35 -5.31 -19.72
CA PRO A 211 24.70 -6.54 -20.47
C PRO A 211 23.64 -7.65 -20.52
N ASN A 212 22.35 -7.39 -20.42
CA ASN A 212 21.25 -8.36 -20.43
C ASN A 212 21.19 -9.21 -19.14
N ILE A 213 21.19 -8.54 -18.01
CA ILE A 213 21.12 -9.16 -16.67
C ILE A 213 19.71 -9.01 -16.11
N PHE A 214 19.17 -10.11 -15.61
CA PHE A 214 17.90 -10.15 -14.88
C PHE A 214 18.16 -10.32 -13.39
N SER A 215 17.47 -9.56 -12.58
CA SER A 215 17.48 -9.69 -11.14
C SER A 215 16.04 -9.88 -10.63
N TRP A 216 15.85 -10.88 -9.77
CA TRP A 216 14.58 -11.21 -9.15
C TRP A 216 14.75 -11.16 -7.64
N ASP A 217 13.76 -10.59 -6.95
CA ASP A 217 13.68 -10.69 -5.50
C ASP A 217 13.20 -12.08 -5.05
N LYS A 218 13.20 -12.32 -3.75
CA LYS A 218 12.73 -13.59 -3.16
C LYS A 218 11.30 -13.91 -3.59
N ARG A 219 10.42 -12.91 -3.61
CA ARG A 219 9.01 -13.11 -3.96
C ARG A 219 8.79 -13.51 -5.40
N MET A 220 9.59 -13.01 -6.33
CA MET A 220 9.57 -13.45 -7.72
C MET A 220 9.85 -14.95 -7.86
N PHE A 221 10.87 -15.47 -7.15
CA PHE A 221 11.17 -16.90 -7.16
C PHE A 221 10.01 -17.74 -6.58
N GLU A 222 9.37 -17.26 -5.51
CA GLU A 222 8.19 -17.91 -4.93
C GLU A 222 6.99 -17.85 -5.87
N LEU A 223 6.76 -16.72 -6.53
CA LEU A 223 5.65 -16.49 -7.45
C LEU A 223 5.71 -17.44 -8.67
N TYR A 224 6.92 -17.64 -9.19
CA TYR A 224 7.18 -18.50 -10.34
C TYR A 224 7.55 -19.95 -9.94
N GLU A 225 7.69 -20.24 -8.66
CA GLU A 225 8.13 -21.54 -8.11
C GLU A 225 9.46 -22.03 -8.69
N ILE A 226 10.35 -21.08 -8.98
CA ILE A 226 11.68 -21.36 -9.50
C ILE A 226 12.66 -21.38 -8.32
N PRO A 227 13.53 -22.41 -8.24
CA PRO A 227 14.55 -22.47 -7.21
C PRO A 227 15.51 -21.28 -7.28
N PRO A 228 15.91 -20.66 -6.14
CA PRO A 228 16.75 -19.45 -6.11
C PRO A 228 18.15 -19.60 -6.72
N HIS A 229 18.63 -20.84 -6.89
CA HIS A 229 19.91 -21.12 -7.52
C HIS A 229 19.89 -21.00 -9.06
N ILE A 230 18.70 -20.95 -9.66
CA ILE A 230 18.53 -20.73 -11.11
C ILE A 230 18.61 -19.24 -11.37
N LYS A 231 19.58 -18.83 -12.19
CA LYS A 231 19.72 -17.42 -12.58
C LYS A 231 18.55 -17.02 -13.50
N PRO A 232 17.76 -15.98 -13.14
CA PRO A 232 16.68 -15.51 -13.98
C PRO A 232 17.25 -14.95 -15.29
N ASN A 233 16.55 -15.22 -16.37
CA ASN A 233 16.82 -14.69 -17.70
C ASN A 233 15.54 -14.72 -18.54
N TRP A 234 15.60 -14.17 -19.75
CA TRP A 234 14.46 -14.14 -20.67
C TRP A 234 13.86 -15.52 -20.92
N GLN A 235 14.70 -16.53 -21.14
CA GLN A 235 14.24 -17.88 -21.47
C GLN A 235 13.50 -18.53 -20.30
N VAL A 236 14.04 -18.41 -19.09
CA VAL A 236 13.41 -18.92 -17.85
C VAL A 236 12.03 -18.30 -17.66
N TRP A 237 11.91 -16.98 -17.80
CA TRP A 237 10.63 -16.30 -17.72
C TRP A 237 9.67 -16.76 -18.82
N TYR A 238 10.13 -16.78 -20.07
CA TYR A 238 9.33 -17.12 -21.25
C TYR A 238 8.76 -18.55 -21.19
N GLU A 239 9.53 -19.50 -20.65
CA GLU A 239 9.09 -20.88 -20.47
C GLU A 239 7.96 -21.00 -19.44
N CYS A 240 7.95 -20.17 -18.41
CA CYS A 240 6.87 -20.13 -17.41
C CYS A 240 5.57 -19.56 -17.97
N VAL A 241 5.63 -18.65 -18.96
CA VAL A 241 4.44 -18.05 -19.56
C VAL A 241 3.67 -19.09 -20.37
N LEU A 242 2.34 -19.14 -20.21
CA LEU A 242 1.49 -20.02 -21.01
C LEU A 242 1.73 -19.78 -22.51
N PRO A 243 1.81 -20.85 -23.32
CA PRO A 243 2.08 -20.73 -24.76
C PRO A 243 1.17 -19.75 -25.49
N GLU A 244 -0.10 -19.70 -25.10
CA GLU A 244 -1.13 -18.81 -25.68
C GLU A 244 -0.84 -17.34 -25.42
N ASP A 245 -0.25 -17.01 -24.26
CA ASP A 245 -0.02 -15.63 -23.84
C ASP A 245 1.35 -15.10 -24.30
N ARG A 246 2.27 -15.98 -24.72
CA ARG A 246 3.67 -15.65 -25.08
C ARG A 246 3.79 -14.57 -26.14
N GLN A 247 3.06 -14.73 -27.23
CA GLN A 247 3.12 -13.78 -28.36
C GLN A 247 2.64 -12.38 -27.96
N HIS A 248 1.56 -12.32 -27.19
CA HIS A 248 1.02 -11.07 -26.66
C HIS A 248 2.00 -10.41 -25.68
N ALA A 249 2.52 -11.18 -24.74
CA ALA A 249 3.47 -10.70 -23.75
C ALA A 249 4.77 -10.16 -24.38
N GLU A 250 5.34 -10.90 -25.35
CA GLU A 250 6.53 -10.46 -26.10
C GLU A 250 6.28 -9.16 -26.85
N LYS A 251 5.12 -9.03 -27.50
CA LYS A 251 4.75 -7.81 -28.22
C LYS A 251 4.65 -6.62 -27.28
N VAL A 252 3.93 -6.74 -26.15
CA VAL A 252 3.76 -5.66 -25.17
C VAL A 252 5.12 -5.22 -24.60
N ILE A 253 5.99 -6.16 -24.27
CA ILE A 253 7.33 -5.83 -23.76
C ILE A 253 8.16 -5.12 -24.83
N ARG A 254 8.15 -5.58 -26.07
CA ARG A 254 8.87 -4.95 -27.19
C ARG A 254 8.36 -3.53 -27.46
N ASP A 255 7.04 -3.36 -27.48
CA ASP A 255 6.41 -2.04 -27.70
C ASP A 255 6.72 -1.09 -26.54
N SER A 256 6.82 -1.60 -25.31
CA SER A 256 7.18 -0.82 -24.13
C SER A 256 8.59 -0.26 -24.15
N LEU A 257 9.53 -0.95 -24.78
CA LEU A 257 10.91 -0.46 -24.96
C LEU A 257 10.97 0.77 -25.88
N GLN A 258 10.01 0.90 -26.81
CA GLN A 258 9.92 2.02 -27.76
C GLN A 258 8.98 3.14 -27.29
N SER A 259 7.96 2.83 -26.52
CA SER A 259 6.92 3.75 -26.06
C SER A 259 7.38 4.53 -24.83
N ARG A 260 6.84 5.75 -24.61
CA ARG A 260 7.12 6.55 -23.40
C ARG A 260 6.24 6.18 -22.19
N SER A 261 5.27 5.32 -22.36
CA SER A 261 4.33 4.94 -21.30
C SER A 261 4.84 3.78 -20.45
N PRO A 262 4.51 3.73 -19.14
CA PRO A 262 4.71 2.52 -18.33
C PRO A 262 3.96 1.36 -18.98
N PHE A 263 4.52 0.16 -18.97
CA PHE A 263 3.79 -0.97 -19.50
C PHE A 263 2.99 -1.68 -18.39
N LYS A 264 1.83 -2.16 -18.78
CA LYS A 264 0.98 -3.03 -18.00
C LYS A 264 0.69 -4.27 -18.83
N LEU A 265 0.94 -5.43 -18.25
CA LEU A 265 0.75 -6.71 -18.90
C LEU A 265 0.04 -7.67 -17.94
N GLU A 266 -1.00 -8.33 -18.41
CA GLU A 266 -1.63 -9.47 -17.72
C GLU A 266 -1.37 -10.72 -18.55
N PHE A 267 -0.88 -11.78 -17.90
CA PHE A 267 -0.55 -13.04 -18.53
C PHE A 267 -0.63 -14.17 -17.52
N ARG A 268 -0.68 -15.38 -18.02
CA ARG A 268 -0.75 -16.59 -17.20
C ARG A 268 0.59 -17.30 -17.19
N ILE A 269 0.95 -17.85 -16.05
CA ILE A 269 2.13 -18.70 -15.90
C ILE A 269 1.72 -20.09 -15.43
N THR A 270 2.50 -21.09 -15.81
CA THR A 270 2.37 -22.45 -15.33
C THR A 270 3.26 -22.66 -14.12
N VAL A 271 2.69 -23.10 -13.01
CA VAL A 271 3.38 -23.50 -11.79
C VAL A 271 3.00 -24.95 -11.44
N LYS A 272 3.65 -25.55 -10.43
CA LYS A 272 3.40 -26.96 -10.06
C LYS A 272 1.94 -27.22 -9.71
N ASP A 273 1.32 -26.27 -9.02
CA ASP A 273 -0.05 -26.40 -8.51
C ASP A 273 -1.11 -25.89 -9.51
N GLY A 274 -0.73 -25.55 -10.75
CA GLY A 274 -1.67 -25.13 -11.79
C GLY A 274 -1.28 -23.87 -12.54
N ILE A 275 -2.25 -22.99 -12.77
CA ILE A 275 -2.07 -21.75 -13.52
C ILE A 275 -2.24 -20.56 -12.57
N ARG A 276 -1.30 -19.61 -12.61
CA ARG A 276 -1.43 -18.32 -11.94
C ARG A 276 -1.63 -17.20 -12.95
N HIS A 277 -2.50 -16.26 -12.59
CA HIS A 277 -2.73 -15.03 -13.33
C HIS A 277 -1.82 -13.93 -12.80
N ILE A 278 -0.89 -13.46 -13.60
CA ILE A 278 0.09 -12.46 -13.21
C ILE A 278 -0.28 -11.12 -13.82
N ARG A 279 -0.23 -10.06 -13.01
CA ARG A 279 -0.23 -8.68 -13.47
C ARG A 279 1.17 -8.11 -13.29
N ALA A 280 1.81 -7.75 -14.41
CA ALA A 280 3.10 -7.09 -14.43
C ALA A 280 2.94 -5.60 -14.74
N LEU A 281 3.64 -4.78 -13.99
CA LEU A 281 3.79 -3.34 -14.22
C LEU A 281 5.28 -3.02 -14.26
N ALA A 282 5.74 -2.23 -15.24
CA ALA A 282 7.13 -1.81 -15.26
C ALA A 282 7.33 -0.40 -15.78
N ASN A 283 8.40 0.20 -15.29
CA ASN A 283 8.91 1.50 -15.71
C ASN A 283 10.30 1.35 -16.33
N ARG A 284 10.62 2.25 -17.23
CA ARG A 284 11.94 2.37 -17.83
C ARG A 284 12.81 3.31 -17.04
N VAL A 285 14.03 2.93 -16.83
CA VAL A 285 15.10 3.80 -16.32
C VAL A 285 15.99 4.17 -17.48
N LEU A 286 16.21 5.46 -17.71
CA LEU A 286 16.96 5.99 -18.81
C LEU A 286 18.39 6.34 -18.36
N ASN A 287 19.36 6.14 -19.24
CA ASN A 287 20.73 6.63 -19.06
C ASN A 287 20.80 8.15 -19.30
N LYS A 288 22.00 8.73 -19.16
CA LYS A 288 22.24 10.17 -19.39
C LYS A 288 21.98 10.61 -20.83
N GLU A 289 22.05 9.69 -21.77
CA GLU A 289 21.83 9.90 -23.21
C GLU A 289 20.34 9.77 -23.58
N GLY A 290 19.47 9.41 -22.64
CA GLY A 290 18.02 9.23 -22.88
C GLY A 290 17.63 7.87 -23.47
N GLU A 291 18.56 6.91 -23.54
CA GLU A 291 18.29 5.54 -23.94
C GLU A 291 17.80 4.71 -22.74
N VAL A 292 17.02 3.67 -23.01
CA VAL A 292 16.56 2.74 -21.96
C VAL A 292 17.74 1.90 -21.49
N GLU A 293 18.17 2.12 -20.27
CA GLU A 293 19.23 1.38 -19.60
C GLU A 293 18.70 0.09 -18.98
N ARG A 294 17.58 0.19 -18.26
CA ARG A 294 16.96 -0.94 -17.59
C ARG A 294 15.44 -0.79 -17.47
N LEU A 295 14.77 -1.91 -17.32
CA LEU A 295 13.37 -2.00 -16.87
C LEU A 295 13.32 -2.40 -15.41
N LEU A 296 12.52 -1.70 -14.63
CA LEU A 296 12.20 -2.05 -13.24
C LEU A 296 10.71 -2.32 -13.16
N GLY A 297 10.34 -3.50 -12.71
CA GLY A 297 8.95 -3.91 -12.69
C GLY A 297 8.56 -4.69 -11.44
N ILE A 298 7.26 -4.83 -11.31
CA ILE A 298 6.61 -5.62 -10.26
C ILE A 298 5.64 -6.61 -10.87
N ASN A 299 5.54 -7.78 -10.25
CA ASN A 299 4.56 -8.80 -10.58
C ASN A 299 3.68 -9.09 -9.35
N MET A 300 2.38 -9.19 -9.59
CA MET A 300 1.37 -9.50 -8.59
C MET A 300 0.56 -10.74 -9.02
N ASP A 301 0.28 -11.64 -8.10
CA ASP A 301 -0.65 -12.74 -8.30
C ASP A 301 -2.10 -12.24 -8.20
N MET A 302 -2.83 -12.36 -9.29
CA MET A 302 -4.24 -11.97 -9.39
C MET A 302 -5.17 -13.18 -9.43
N THR A 303 -4.67 -14.39 -9.15
CA THR A 303 -5.41 -15.64 -9.32
C THR A 303 -6.63 -15.66 -8.43
N GLU A 304 -6.48 -15.39 -7.14
CA GLU A 304 -7.59 -15.37 -6.18
C GLU A 304 -8.63 -14.31 -6.56
N VAL A 305 -8.18 -13.10 -6.92
CA VAL A 305 -9.07 -12.01 -7.35
C VAL A 305 -9.86 -12.39 -8.60
N LYS A 306 -9.22 -13.03 -9.58
CA LYS A 306 -9.88 -13.51 -10.80
C LYS A 306 -10.90 -14.60 -10.48
N GLN A 307 -10.54 -15.58 -9.64
CA GLN A 307 -11.44 -16.66 -9.23
C GLN A 307 -12.64 -16.13 -8.46
N LEU A 308 -12.45 -15.21 -7.52
CA LEU A 308 -13.54 -14.58 -6.78
C LEU A 308 -14.48 -13.79 -7.69
N ASN A 309 -13.93 -13.01 -8.63
CA ASN A 309 -14.74 -12.26 -9.59
C ASN A 309 -15.55 -13.20 -10.52
N GLU A 310 -14.94 -14.29 -10.95
CA GLU A 310 -15.61 -15.28 -11.80
C GLU A 310 -16.71 -16.02 -11.04
N ALA A 311 -16.44 -16.44 -9.79
CA ALA A 311 -17.43 -17.03 -8.92
C ALA A 311 -18.60 -16.08 -8.63
N LEU A 312 -18.32 -14.80 -8.36
CA LEU A 312 -19.34 -13.76 -8.17
C LEU A 312 -20.19 -13.55 -9.44
N PHE A 313 -19.53 -13.54 -10.60
CA PHE A 313 -20.23 -13.41 -11.89
C PHE A 313 -21.14 -14.61 -12.12
N GLN A 314 -20.66 -15.85 -11.92
CA GLN A 314 -21.45 -17.07 -12.07
C GLN A 314 -22.63 -17.10 -11.10
N GLU A 315 -22.44 -16.69 -9.84
CA GLU A 315 -23.52 -16.65 -8.86
C GLU A 315 -24.57 -15.61 -9.23
N LYS A 316 -24.14 -14.43 -9.70
CA LYS A 316 -25.06 -13.40 -10.21
C LYS A 316 -25.87 -13.91 -11.40
N GLU A 317 -25.21 -14.56 -12.36
CA GLU A 317 -25.88 -15.11 -13.56
C GLU A 317 -26.84 -16.23 -13.18
N ARG A 318 -26.45 -17.11 -12.25
CA ARG A 318 -27.31 -18.16 -11.70
C ARG A 318 -28.57 -17.58 -11.05
N LEU A 319 -28.43 -16.52 -10.25
CA LEU A 319 -29.58 -15.83 -9.65
C LEU A 319 -30.51 -15.24 -10.72
N HIS A 320 -29.98 -14.61 -11.77
CA HIS A 320 -30.78 -14.11 -12.89
C HIS A 320 -31.55 -15.23 -13.57
N ILE A 321 -30.87 -16.30 -13.98
CA ILE A 321 -31.52 -17.45 -14.63
C ILE A 321 -32.62 -18.05 -13.73
N THR A 322 -32.35 -18.11 -12.41
CA THR A 322 -33.34 -18.63 -11.46
C THR A 322 -34.58 -17.74 -11.40
N LEU A 323 -34.41 -16.41 -11.34
CA LEU A 323 -35.54 -15.48 -11.34
C LEU A 323 -36.30 -15.48 -12.67
N ASP A 324 -35.61 -15.59 -13.80
CA ASP A 324 -36.21 -15.66 -15.13
C ASP A 324 -36.97 -16.99 -15.37
N SER A 325 -36.56 -18.08 -14.71
CA SER A 325 -37.20 -19.40 -14.82
C SER A 325 -38.44 -19.59 -13.92
N ILE A 326 -38.69 -18.64 -13.01
CA ILE A 326 -39.88 -18.62 -12.17
C ILE A 326 -41.07 -18.31 -13.08
N GLY A 327 -42.07 -19.20 -13.14
CA GLY A 327 -43.28 -18.99 -13.93
C GLY A 327 -44.28 -17.96 -13.37
N GLU A 328 -43.87 -17.20 -12.39
CA GLU A 328 -44.65 -16.13 -11.76
C GLU A 328 -43.97 -14.79 -12.04
N ALA A 329 -44.77 -13.73 -12.17
CA ALA A 329 -44.21 -12.40 -12.33
C ALA A 329 -43.56 -11.91 -11.04
N VAL A 330 -42.27 -11.52 -11.12
CA VAL A 330 -41.49 -10.99 -10.01
C VAL A 330 -41.12 -9.56 -10.27
N VAL A 331 -41.47 -8.67 -9.35
CA VAL A 331 -41.15 -7.24 -9.42
C VAL A 331 -40.51 -6.82 -8.10
N CYS A 332 -39.29 -6.23 -8.16
CA CYS A 332 -38.66 -5.60 -7.01
C CYS A 332 -38.86 -4.08 -7.03
N ILE A 333 -39.08 -3.52 -5.85
CA ILE A 333 -39.27 -2.07 -5.67
C ILE A 333 -38.38 -1.55 -4.57
N ASP A 334 -37.99 -0.29 -4.66
CA ASP A 334 -37.27 0.44 -3.62
C ASP A 334 -38.23 0.98 -2.56
N MET A 335 -37.67 1.67 -1.55
CA MET A 335 -38.45 2.31 -0.48
C MET A 335 -39.38 3.44 -0.96
N ALA A 336 -39.13 3.98 -2.16
CA ALA A 336 -39.97 4.99 -2.82
C ALA A 336 -41.03 4.37 -3.75
N MET A 337 -41.25 3.04 -3.68
CA MET A 337 -42.17 2.28 -4.52
C MET A 337 -41.83 2.34 -6.02
N LYS A 338 -40.58 2.59 -6.39
CA LYS A 338 -40.11 2.56 -7.77
C LYS A 338 -39.53 1.19 -8.10
N ILE A 339 -39.79 0.74 -9.32
CA ILE A 339 -39.34 -0.56 -9.82
C ILE A 339 -37.82 -0.56 -9.96
N THR A 340 -37.17 -1.58 -9.38
CA THR A 340 -35.73 -1.82 -9.49
C THR A 340 -35.39 -3.08 -10.28
N PHE A 341 -36.35 -4.00 -10.46
CA PHE A 341 -36.21 -5.22 -11.25
C PHE A 341 -37.58 -5.75 -11.68
N MET A 342 -37.65 -6.34 -12.87
CA MET A 342 -38.76 -7.14 -13.37
C MET A 342 -38.21 -8.36 -14.09
N ASN A 343 -38.83 -9.55 -13.86
CA ASN A 343 -38.51 -10.73 -14.64
C ASN A 343 -39.34 -10.77 -15.96
N PRO A 344 -38.99 -11.63 -16.95
CA PRO A 344 -39.69 -11.71 -18.21
C PRO A 344 -41.21 -11.99 -18.09
N VAL A 345 -41.64 -12.73 -17.09
CA VAL A 345 -43.07 -13.00 -16.86
C VAL A 345 -43.80 -11.71 -16.44
N ALA A 346 -43.15 -10.89 -15.60
CA ALA A 346 -43.72 -9.58 -15.22
C ALA A 346 -43.81 -8.62 -16.42
N GLU A 347 -42.83 -8.67 -17.33
CA GLU A 347 -42.86 -7.89 -18.58
C GLU A 347 -44.05 -8.32 -19.44
N GLU A 348 -44.26 -9.61 -19.65
CA GLU A 348 -45.35 -10.16 -20.43
C GLU A 348 -46.71 -9.79 -19.84
N MET A 349 -46.89 -9.98 -18.52
CA MET A 349 -48.17 -9.71 -17.85
C MET A 349 -48.49 -8.23 -17.75
N SER A 350 -47.50 -7.34 -17.59
CA SER A 350 -47.70 -5.89 -17.51
C SER A 350 -47.78 -5.19 -18.89
N GLY A 351 -47.07 -5.75 -19.88
CA GLY A 351 -46.84 -5.12 -21.18
C GLY A 351 -45.77 -4.01 -21.16
N TRP A 352 -44.91 -3.96 -20.13
CA TRP A 352 -43.80 -3.06 -20.01
C TRP A 352 -42.50 -3.85 -20.05
N THR A 353 -41.48 -3.37 -20.74
CA THR A 353 -40.14 -3.96 -20.62
C THR A 353 -39.47 -3.50 -19.32
N GLN A 354 -38.55 -4.29 -18.82
CA GLN A 354 -37.77 -3.92 -17.62
C GLN A 354 -37.05 -2.57 -17.79
N GLU A 355 -36.50 -2.32 -18.98
CA GLU A 355 -35.82 -1.04 -19.29
C GLU A 355 -36.76 0.18 -19.20
N GLU A 356 -38.02 0.04 -19.69
CA GLU A 356 -39.01 1.11 -19.59
C GLU A 356 -39.56 1.29 -18.16
N ALA A 357 -39.64 0.21 -17.38
CA ALA A 357 -40.24 0.20 -16.06
C ALA A 357 -39.23 0.61 -14.94
N LEU A 358 -37.91 0.50 -15.15
CA LEU A 358 -36.90 0.84 -14.17
C LEU A 358 -37.01 2.30 -13.70
N GLY A 359 -37.15 2.48 -12.38
CA GLY A 359 -37.29 3.80 -11.74
C GLY A 359 -38.68 4.42 -11.84
N VAL A 360 -39.64 3.76 -12.52
CA VAL A 360 -41.03 4.17 -12.61
C VAL A 360 -41.80 3.71 -11.37
N PRO A 361 -42.77 4.49 -10.84
CA PRO A 361 -43.58 4.04 -9.72
C PRO A 361 -44.38 2.78 -10.08
N LEU A 362 -44.46 1.82 -9.16
CA LEU A 362 -45.08 0.51 -9.35
C LEU A 362 -46.52 0.61 -9.89
N LEU A 363 -47.35 1.48 -9.33
CA LEU A 363 -48.77 1.65 -9.72
C LEU A 363 -48.95 2.29 -11.10
N THR A 364 -47.91 2.86 -11.69
CA THR A 364 -47.93 3.33 -13.07
C THR A 364 -47.74 2.16 -14.04
N VAL A 365 -47.00 1.15 -13.66
CA VAL A 365 -46.69 -0.04 -14.48
C VAL A 365 -47.71 -1.14 -14.26
N LEU A 366 -48.10 -1.40 -13.02
CA LEU A 366 -49.05 -2.44 -12.65
C LEU A 366 -50.44 -1.84 -12.38
N HIS A 367 -51.34 -1.95 -13.35
CA HIS A 367 -52.73 -1.55 -13.20
C HIS A 367 -53.56 -2.71 -12.63
N ILE A 368 -53.73 -2.73 -11.31
CA ILE A 368 -54.44 -3.78 -10.59
C ILE A 368 -55.81 -3.23 -10.13
N THR A 369 -56.91 -3.96 -10.40
CA THR A 369 -58.27 -3.61 -9.97
C THR A 369 -58.87 -4.72 -9.10
N PHE A 370 -59.86 -4.36 -8.27
CA PHE A 370 -60.65 -5.35 -7.52
C PHE A 370 -61.79 -5.87 -8.44
N GLY A 371 -61.59 -7.04 -9.09
CA GLY A 371 -62.47 -7.60 -10.10
C GLY A 371 -62.42 -6.84 -11.44
N ASP A 372 -63.17 -7.33 -12.45
CA ASP A 372 -63.13 -6.86 -13.84
C ASP A 372 -63.46 -5.36 -14.02
N ASN A 373 -64.29 -4.76 -13.16
CA ASN A 373 -64.75 -3.37 -13.25
C ASN A 373 -64.62 -2.65 -11.88
N GLY A 374 -63.81 -3.14 -10.99
CA GLY A 374 -63.61 -2.55 -9.65
C GLY A 374 -62.75 -1.31 -9.66
N PRO A 375 -62.61 -0.62 -8.50
CA PRO A 375 -61.71 0.50 -8.34
C PRO A 375 -60.27 0.08 -8.51
N LEU A 376 -59.43 1.00 -9.03
CA LEU A 376 -57.99 0.82 -9.11
C LEU A 376 -57.41 0.67 -7.70
N MET A 377 -56.48 -0.24 -7.52
CA MET A 377 -55.77 -0.41 -6.25
C MET A 377 -54.83 0.78 -6.04
N GLU A 378 -55.17 1.66 -5.10
CA GLU A 378 -54.37 2.84 -4.77
C GLU A 378 -53.23 2.54 -3.78
N ASN A 379 -53.34 1.41 -3.08
CA ASN A 379 -52.35 1.02 -2.08
C ASN A 379 -52.18 -0.51 -2.06
N ILE A 380 -50.97 -0.97 -2.41
CA ILE A 380 -50.61 -2.39 -2.42
C ILE A 380 -50.19 -2.87 -1.00
N TYR A 381 -49.88 -1.96 -0.10
CA TYR A 381 -49.63 -2.29 1.31
C TYR A 381 -50.91 -2.23 2.13
N SER A 382 -51.38 -3.37 2.65
CA SER A 382 -52.31 -3.34 3.77
C SER A 382 -51.61 -2.83 5.01
N ALA A 383 -52.33 -2.13 5.91
CA ALA A 383 -51.81 -1.44 7.07
C ALA A 383 -51.07 -2.35 8.09
N ASP A 384 -50.94 -3.63 7.85
CA ASP A 384 -50.27 -4.62 8.70
C ASP A 384 -49.06 -5.21 7.96
N THR A 385 -47.97 -4.45 7.94
CA THR A 385 -46.70 -4.74 7.22
C THR A 385 -45.91 -5.92 7.74
N SER A 386 -46.44 -6.70 8.67
CA SER A 386 -45.72 -7.86 9.26
C SER A 386 -46.16 -9.22 8.68
N ARG A 387 -47.10 -9.27 7.74
CA ARG A 387 -47.52 -10.50 7.07
C ARG A 387 -47.70 -10.27 5.58
N SER A 388 -47.22 -11.22 4.77
CA SER A 388 -47.48 -11.32 3.32
C SER A 388 -48.99 -11.16 3.08
N ALA A 389 -49.40 -10.03 2.52
CA ALA A 389 -50.80 -9.81 2.14
C ALA A 389 -51.04 -10.68 0.89
N ILE A 390 -51.92 -11.66 1.01
CA ILE A 390 -52.48 -12.40 -0.14
C ILE A 390 -53.89 -11.90 -0.31
N GLU A 391 -54.08 -11.03 -1.31
CA GLU A 391 -55.42 -10.62 -1.69
C GLU A 391 -55.98 -11.50 -2.80
N GLN A 392 -57.22 -11.92 -2.65
CA GLN A 392 -57.98 -12.73 -3.59
C GLN A 392 -58.87 -11.81 -4.43
N ASP A 393 -59.17 -12.20 -5.68
CA ASP A 393 -60.06 -11.49 -6.62
C ASP A 393 -59.58 -10.16 -7.15
N VAL A 394 -58.30 -10.05 -7.51
CA VAL A 394 -57.71 -8.93 -8.21
C VAL A 394 -57.41 -9.26 -9.66
N VAL A 395 -57.55 -8.24 -10.52
CA VAL A 395 -57.27 -8.34 -11.96
C VAL A 395 -56.15 -7.39 -12.34
N LEU A 396 -55.10 -7.92 -12.97
CA LEU A 396 -54.03 -7.15 -13.58
C LEU A 396 -54.36 -6.83 -15.02
N HIS A 397 -54.34 -5.56 -15.37
CA HIS A 397 -54.54 -5.10 -16.74
C HIS A 397 -53.24 -4.86 -17.47
N CYS A 398 -53.01 -5.59 -18.55
CA CYS A 398 -51.86 -5.41 -19.41
C CYS A 398 -52.00 -4.13 -20.26
N ARG A 399 -50.91 -3.40 -20.47
CA ARG A 399 -50.85 -2.21 -21.34
C ARG A 399 -51.38 -2.47 -22.77
N SER A 400 -51.21 -3.71 -23.26
CA SER A 400 -51.70 -4.12 -24.60
C SER A 400 -53.19 -4.41 -24.66
N GLY A 401 -53.96 -4.30 -23.58
CA GLY A 401 -55.40 -4.52 -23.47
C GLY A 401 -55.84 -5.90 -23.03
N GLY A 402 -54.93 -6.78 -22.63
CA GLY A 402 -55.23 -8.05 -21.96
C GLY A 402 -55.49 -7.87 -20.46
N SER A 403 -56.10 -8.89 -19.83
CA SER A 403 -56.27 -8.93 -18.38
C SER A 403 -56.02 -10.34 -17.84
N TYR A 404 -55.45 -10.42 -16.62
CA TYR A 404 -55.14 -11.64 -15.89
C TYR A 404 -55.84 -11.62 -14.55
N ASP A 405 -56.57 -12.69 -14.19
CA ASP A 405 -56.93 -12.95 -12.79
C ASP A 405 -55.66 -13.29 -12.02
N VAL A 406 -55.28 -12.51 -11.00
CA VAL A 406 -54.01 -12.69 -10.32
C VAL A 406 -54.15 -12.86 -8.79
N HIS A 407 -53.21 -13.62 -8.23
CA HIS A 407 -52.88 -13.57 -6.81
C HIS A 407 -51.55 -12.88 -6.67
N TYR A 408 -51.39 -11.99 -5.70
CA TYR A 408 -50.11 -11.34 -5.44
C TYR A 408 -49.70 -11.47 -3.98
N SER A 409 -48.38 -11.45 -3.75
CA SER A 409 -47.80 -11.34 -2.42
C SER A 409 -46.67 -10.34 -2.42
N ILE A 410 -46.53 -9.58 -1.35
CA ILE A 410 -45.47 -8.61 -1.17
C ILE A 410 -44.67 -8.96 0.07
N THR A 411 -43.32 -8.99 -0.07
CA THR A 411 -42.42 -9.34 1.00
C THR A 411 -41.33 -8.27 1.09
N PRO A 412 -41.04 -7.70 2.30
CA PRO A 412 -39.98 -6.73 2.47
C PRO A 412 -38.61 -7.34 2.23
N LEU A 413 -37.74 -6.58 1.57
CA LEU A 413 -36.32 -6.90 1.38
C LEU A 413 -35.52 -6.21 2.50
N SER A 414 -34.86 -7.02 3.34
CA SER A 414 -34.01 -6.51 4.41
C SER A 414 -32.55 -6.94 4.19
N THR A 415 -31.64 -6.04 4.50
CA THR A 415 -30.20 -6.35 4.56
C THR A 415 -29.87 -7.18 5.81
N LEU A 416 -28.64 -7.70 5.90
CA LEU A 416 -28.17 -8.50 7.03
C LEU A 416 -28.20 -7.74 8.38
N ASP A 417 -28.13 -6.44 8.36
CA ASP A 417 -28.25 -5.55 9.52
C ASP A 417 -29.71 -5.21 9.90
N GLY A 418 -30.69 -5.78 9.14
CA GLY A 418 -32.11 -5.58 9.39
C GLY A 418 -32.70 -4.31 8.82
N SER A 419 -31.95 -3.51 8.07
CA SER A 419 -32.50 -2.33 7.39
C SER A 419 -33.31 -2.75 6.16
N ASN A 420 -34.52 -2.19 6.04
CA ASN A 420 -35.37 -2.41 4.87
C ASN A 420 -34.89 -1.58 3.66
N ILE A 421 -34.66 -2.25 2.53
CA ILE A 421 -34.18 -1.63 1.30
C ILE A 421 -35.22 -1.59 0.19
N GLY A 422 -36.40 -2.18 0.42
CA GLY A 422 -37.46 -2.28 -0.58
C GLY A 422 -38.36 -3.48 -0.35
N SER A 423 -39.03 -3.93 -1.40
CA SER A 423 -39.91 -5.11 -1.34
C SER A 423 -39.88 -5.91 -2.65
N VAL A 424 -40.20 -7.19 -2.56
CA VAL A 424 -40.44 -8.06 -3.69
C VAL A 424 -41.95 -8.33 -3.78
N LEU A 425 -42.51 -8.08 -4.94
CA LEU A 425 -43.87 -8.41 -5.31
C LEU A 425 -43.82 -9.63 -6.24
N VAL A 426 -44.51 -10.68 -5.87
CA VAL A 426 -44.72 -11.88 -6.70
C VAL A 426 -46.18 -11.94 -7.10
N ILE A 427 -46.44 -12.08 -8.40
CA ILE A 427 -47.77 -12.11 -9.00
C ILE A 427 -47.94 -13.43 -9.73
N GLN A 428 -48.93 -14.20 -9.36
CA GLN A 428 -49.30 -15.48 -9.95
C GLN A 428 -50.54 -15.34 -10.83
N ASP A 429 -50.45 -15.74 -12.09
CA ASP A 429 -51.61 -15.84 -12.96
C ASP A 429 -52.48 -17.06 -12.56
N VAL A 430 -53.73 -16.80 -12.20
CA VAL A 430 -54.68 -17.80 -11.80
C VAL A 430 -55.89 -17.85 -12.75
N THR A 431 -55.79 -17.21 -13.92
CA THR A 431 -56.88 -17.02 -14.90
C THR A 431 -57.44 -18.36 -15.34
N GLU A 432 -56.61 -19.30 -15.79
CA GLU A 432 -57.08 -20.63 -16.20
C GLU A 432 -57.66 -21.43 -15.06
N SER A 433 -57.00 -21.42 -13.91
CA SER A 433 -57.43 -22.11 -12.69
C SER A 433 -58.83 -21.61 -12.27
N ARG A 434 -59.06 -20.30 -12.30
CA ARG A 434 -60.37 -19.71 -11.97
C ARG A 434 -61.41 -20.03 -13.02
N LYS A 435 -61.07 -19.99 -14.32
CA LYS A 435 -61.99 -20.42 -15.38
C LYS A 435 -62.43 -21.86 -15.21
N MET A 436 -61.48 -22.74 -14.90
CA MET A 436 -61.78 -24.16 -14.67
C MET A 436 -62.66 -24.37 -13.45
N LEU A 437 -62.34 -23.69 -12.31
CA LEU A 437 -63.15 -23.74 -11.10
C LEU A 437 -64.55 -23.21 -11.33
N ARG A 438 -64.73 -22.08 -12.10
CA ARG A 438 -66.04 -21.57 -12.48
C ARG A 438 -66.79 -22.58 -13.32
N GLN A 439 -66.16 -23.22 -14.31
CA GLN A 439 -66.77 -24.28 -15.14
C GLN A 439 -67.19 -25.52 -14.31
N LEU A 440 -66.29 -25.98 -13.42
CA LEU A 440 -66.58 -27.09 -12.51
C LEU A 440 -67.77 -26.75 -11.57
N SER A 441 -67.76 -25.55 -11.02
CA SER A 441 -68.84 -25.07 -10.15
C SER A 441 -70.15 -24.95 -10.92
N TYR A 442 -70.11 -24.47 -12.16
CA TYR A 442 -71.25 -24.41 -13.04
C TYR A 442 -71.76 -25.80 -13.39
N SER A 443 -70.90 -26.72 -13.81
CA SER A 443 -71.27 -28.11 -14.11
C SER A 443 -71.78 -28.87 -12.89
N ALA A 444 -71.23 -28.55 -11.69
CA ALA A 444 -71.71 -29.16 -10.44
C ALA A 444 -73.10 -28.65 -10.01
N SER A 445 -73.54 -27.52 -10.50
CA SER A 445 -74.81 -26.87 -10.12
C SER A 445 -75.85 -26.81 -11.20
N HIS A 446 -75.48 -27.13 -12.48
CA HIS A 446 -76.35 -27.04 -13.63
C HIS A 446 -76.34 -28.35 -14.42
N ASP A 447 -77.44 -28.62 -15.10
CA ASP A 447 -77.58 -29.74 -16.03
C ASP A 447 -76.87 -29.42 -17.34
N ALA A 448 -76.09 -30.35 -17.89
CA ALA A 448 -75.24 -30.11 -19.06
C ALA A 448 -76.02 -29.88 -20.36
N LEU A 449 -77.27 -30.40 -20.44
CA LEU A 449 -78.10 -30.31 -21.63
C LEU A 449 -78.97 -29.05 -21.60
N THR A 450 -79.64 -28.83 -20.50
CA THR A 450 -80.71 -27.79 -20.38
C THR A 450 -80.15 -26.46 -19.82
N HIS A 451 -78.92 -26.49 -19.27
CA HIS A 451 -78.31 -25.37 -18.56
C HIS A 451 -79.12 -24.83 -17.34
N LEU A 452 -80.12 -25.57 -16.90
CA LEU A 452 -80.89 -25.28 -15.70
C LEU A 452 -80.19 -25.80 -14.48
N ALA A 453 -80.57 -25.28 -13.29
CA ALA A 453 -80.08 -25.84 -12.03
C ALA A 453 -80.34 -27.33 -11.96
N ASN A 454 -79.28 -28.12 -11.75
CA ASN A 454 -79.41 -29.56 -11.61
C ASN A 454 -80.15 -29.94 -10.33
N ARG A 455 -80.51 -31.21 -10.21
CA ARG A 455 -81.25 -31.74 -9.07
C ARG A 455 -80.59 -31.40 -7.71
N ALA A 456 -79.29 -31.52 -7.61
CA ALA A 456 -78.59 -31.23 -6.36
C ALA A 456 -78.65 -29.75 -5.97
N SER A 457 -78.50 -28.86 -6.95
CA SER A 457 -78.65 -27.40 -6.78
C SER A 457 -80.08 -27.03 -6.41
N PHE A 458 -81.02 -27.62 -7.07
CA PHE A 458 -82.45 -27.43 -6.78
C PHE A 458 -82.80 -27.89 -5.32
N GLU A 459 -82.39 -29.09 -4.93
CA GLU A 459 -82.62 -29.58 -3.58
C GLU A 459 -81.95 -28.68 -2.49
N LYS A 460 -80.76 -28.15 -2.79
CA LYS A 460 -80.06 -27.19 -1.90
C LYS A 460 -80.84 -25.89 -1.75
N GLN A 461 -81.25 -25.33 -2.87
CA GLN A 461 -82.08 -24.10 -2.89
C GLN A 461 -83.43 -24.30 -2.15
N LEU A 462 -84.07 -25.42 -2.41
CA LEU A 462 -85.32 -25.78 -1.74
C LEU A 462 -85.17 -25.86 -0.21
N ARG A 463 -84.08 -26.47 0.28
CA ARG A 463 -83.79 -26.50 1.72
C ARG A 463 -83.57 -25.11 2.33
N ILE A 464 -82.85 -24.21 1.63
CA ILE A 464 -82.65 -22.83 2.08
C ILE A 464 -83.99 -22.09 2.14
N LEU A 465 -84.78 -22.24 1.09
CA LEU A 465 -86.11 -21.61 1.06
C LEU A 465 -87.02 -22.14 2.20
N LEU A 466 -87.02 -23.45 2.47
CA LEU A 466 -87.79 -24.04 3.57
C LEU A 466 -87.37 -23.55 4.96
N GLN A 467 -86.08 -23.28 5.14
CA GLN A 467 -85.57 -22.67 6.37
C GLN A 467 -86.01 -21.21 6.54
N THR A 468 -86.02 -20.43 5.47
CA THR A 468 -86.41 -19.02 5.49
C THR A 468 -87.92 -18.79 5.57
N VAL A 469 -88.74 -19.71 5.08
CA VAL A 469 -90.21 -19.63 5.19
C VAL A 469 -90.67 -19.43 6.62
N ASN A 470 -90.07 -20.13 7.57
CA ASN A 470 -90.41 -20.05 8.98
C ASN A 470 -90.02 -18.70 9.62
N SER A 471 -89.05 -17.99 9.07
CA SER A 471 -88.54 -16.75 9.64
C SER A 471 -89.06 -15.49 8.95
N THR A 472 -89.43 -15.55 7.66
CA THR A 472 -89.76 -14.36 6.83
C THR A 472 -91.26 -14.25 6.47
N HIS A 473 -92.11 -15.24 6.78
CA HIS A 473 -93.51 -15.34 6.43
C HIS A 473 -93.79 -15.23 4.92
N GLN A 474 -92.79 -15.47 4.07
CA GLN A 474 -92.92 -15.51 2.62
C GLN A 474 -93.56 -16.83 2.15
N ARG A 475 -94.37 -16.73 1.12
CA ARG A 475 -95.01 -17.93 0.51
C ARG A 475 -94.25 -18.31 -0.78
N HIS A 476 -93.92 -19.58 -0.91
CA HIS A 476 -93.29 -20.15 -2.09
C HIS A 476 -94.21 -21.21 -2.67
N ALA A 477 -94.16 -21.42 -3.96
CA ALA A 477 -94.85 -22.51 -4.65
C ALA A 477 -93.78 -23.41 -5.31
N LEU A 478 -94.02 -24.70 -5.23
CA LEU A 478 -93.23 -25.72 -5.91
C LEU A 478 -94.09 -26.27 -7.08
N VAL A 479 -93.57 -26.20 -8.29
CA VAL A 479 -94.22 -26.70 -9.48
C VAL A 479 -93.43 -27.81 -10.08
N PHE A 480 -94.03 -28.92 -10.32
CA PHE A 480 -93.47 -30.05 -11.08
C PHE A 480 -94.02 -30.04 -12.47
N ILE A 481 -93.12 -30.09 -13.48
CA ILE A 481 -93.47 -30.10 -14.91
C ILE A 481 -92.91 -31.38 -15.51
N ASP A 482 -93.72 -32.14 -16.25
CA ASP A 482 -93.29 -33.31 -16.98
C ASP A 482 -93.75 -33.22 -18.45
N LEU A 483 -92.91 -33.70 -19.34
CA LEU A 483 -93.26 -33.72 -20.79
C LEU A 483 -93.94 -34.97 -21.17
N ASP A 484 -95.27 -34.83 -21.58
CA ASP A 484 -96.07 -35.97 -21.99
C ASP A 484 -95.44 -36.68 -23.22
N ARG A 485 -95.34 -37.96 -23.14
CA ARG A 485 -94.85 -38.85 -24.21
C ARG A 485 -93.39 -38.59 -24.65
N PHE A 486 -92.54 -37.98 -23.82
CA PHE A 486 -91.10 -37.69 -24.15
C PHE A 486 -90.39 -38.91 -24.62
N LYS A 487 -90.63 -40.03 -24.00
CA LYS A 487 -90.02 -41.32 -24.39
C LYS A 487 -90.38 -41.67 -25.84
N ALA A 488 -91.62 -41.44 -26.30
CA ALA A 488 -92.04 -41.69 -27.67
C ALA A 488 -91.31 -40.83 -28.70
N VAL A 489 -90.90 -39.59 -28.32
CA VAL A 489 -90.10 -38.74 -29.16
C VAL A 489 -88.70 -39.32 -29.30
N ASN A 490 -88.08 -39.74 -28.21
CA ASN A 490 -86.79 -40.40 -28.26
C ASN A 490 -86.78 -41.73 -29.04
N ASP A 491 -87.79 -42.50 -28.89
CA ASP A 491 -87.95 -43.82 -29.58
C ASP A 491 -88.19 -43.68 -31.08
N SER A 492 -88.86 -42.62 -31.49
CA SER A 492 -89.20 -42.35 -32.93
C SER A 492 -88.23 -41.51 -33.68
N ALA A 493 -87.57 -40.48 -33.05
CA ALA A 493 -86.73 -39.49 -33.70
C ALA A 493 -85.26 -39.47 -33.20
N GLY A 494 -84.98 -40.38 -32.23
CA GLY A 494 -83.67 -40.55 -31.62
C GLY A 494 -83.41 -39.56 -30.48
N HIS A 495 -82.37 -39.86 -29.64
CA HIS A 495 -82.03 -39.04 -28.46
C HIS A 495 -81.67 -37.59 -28.79
N ALA A 496 -81.02 -37.33 -29.97
CA ALA A 496 -80.72 -35.97 -30.38
C ALA A 496 -81.94 -35.06 -30.61
N ALA A 497 -83.09 -35.66 -31.01
CA ALA A 497 -84.34 -34.98 -31.10
C ALA A 497 -84.99 -34.70 -29.73
N GLY A 498 -84.84 -35.62 -28.79
CA GLY A 498 -85.27 -35.47 -27.42
C GLY A 498 -84.42 -34.38 -26.69
N ASP A 499 -83.11 -34.40 -26.89
CA ASP A 499 -82.19 -33.41 -26.30
C ASP A 499 -82.52 -31.99 -26.84
N ALA A 500 -82.87 -31.87 -28.12
CA ALA A 500 -83.30 -30.58 -28.70
C ALA A 500 -84.69 -30.08 -28.24
N LEU A 501 -85.52 -30.98 -27.68
CA LEU A 501 -86.80 -30.65 -27.09
C LEU A 501 -86.72 -30.16 -25.66
N LEU A 502 -85.75 -30.68 -24.91
CA LEU A 502 -85.46 -30.27 -23.54
C LEU A 502 -84.69 -28.92 -23.51
#